data_76961982d9d70e636379d8c900c89308
#
_entry.id   76961982d9d70e636379d8c900c89308
#
_cell.length_a   1.000
_cell.length_b   1.000
_cell.length_c   1.000
_cell.angle_alpha   90.00
_cell.angle_beta   90.00
_cell.angle_gamma   90.00
#
_symmetry.space_group_name_H-M   'P 1'
#
loop_
_entity.id
_entity.type
_entity.pdbx_description
1 polymer ?
#
loop_
_entity_poly.entity_id
_entity_poly.type
_entity_poly.pdbx_seq_one_letter_code
_entity_poly.pdbx_strand_id
1 'polypeptide(L)' 'MPEYPAIRRFGEKLHTLRAQRGMTVRELTSALGYTGYGYIHGIEIGKNKPTAELVLRVALLFDVSTDQLLRDELEVA' A
#
# COMPACT_ATOMS: atom_id res chain seq x y z
N MET A 1 -23.72 6.46 17.69
CA MET A 1 -23.10 6.22 16.36
C MET A 1 -21.80 5.46 16.56
N PRO A 2 -21.62 4.35 15.90
CA PRO A 2 -20.32 3.67 15.95
C PRO A 2 -19.28 4.51 15.25
N GLU A 3 -18.08 4.50 15.77
CA GLU A 3 -16.95 5.10 15.13
C GLU A 3 -16.19 4.05 14.35
N TYR A 4 -15.77 4.39 13.14
CA TYR A 4 -14.98 3.50 12.31
C TYR A 4 -13.55 4.02 12.22
N PRO A 5 -12.56 3.14 12.23
CA PRO A 5 -11.17 3.57 12.14
C PRO A 5 -10.88 4.22 10.77
N ALA A 6 -10.05 5.24 10.78
CA ALA A 6 -9.52 5.81 9.55
C ALA A 6 -8.33 4.98 9.06
N ILE A 7 -8.12 4.95 7.75
CA ILE A 7 -6.97 4.30 7.15
C ILE A 7 -5.97 5.39 6.78
N ARG A 8 -4.91 5.54 7.56
CA ARG A 8 -3.95 6.63 7.43
C ARG A 8 -2.54 6.18 7.07
N ARG A 9 -2.21 4.92 7.33
CA ARG A 9 -0.84 4.42 7.18
C ARG A 9 -0.62 3.54 5.96
N PHE A 10 -1.59 3.42 5.07
CA PHE A 10 -1.44 2.53 3.92
C PHE A 10 -0.23 2.92 3.07
N GLY A 11 -0.09 4.20 2.75
CA GLY A 11 1.04 4.69 1.94
C GLY A 11 2.38 4.44 2.60
N GLU A 12 2.48 4.70 3.91
CA GLU A 12 3.67 4.42 4.70
C GLU A 12 4.04 2.94 4.66
N LYS A 13 3.05 2.07 4.84
CA LYS A 13 3.25 0.62 4.83
C LYS A 13 3.70 0.13 3.46
N LEU A 14 3.10 0.66 2.40
CA LEU A 14 3.50 0.32 1.04
C LEU A 14 4.95 0.73 0.78
N HIS A 15 5.34 1.93 1.21
CA HIS A 15 6.72 2.40 1.12
C HIS A 15 7.68 1.47 1.88
N THR A 16 7.31 1.06 3.10
CA THR A 16 8.12 0.16 3.91
C THR A 16 8.34 -1.19 3.20
N LEU A 17 7.27 -1.78 2.68
CA LEU A 17 7.37 -3.06 1.98
C LEU A 17 8.23 -2.95 0.73
N ARG A 18 8.05 -1.88 -0.03
CA ARG A 18 8.85 -1.62 -1.23
C ARG A 18 10.34 -1.48 -0.88
N ALA A 19 10.63 -0.65 0.11
CA ALA A 19 12.01 -0.38 0.54
C ALA A 19 12.71 -1.64 1.05
N GLN A 20 12.00 -2.49 1.80
CA GLN A 20 12.55 -3.75 2.29
C GLN A 20 12.96 -4.69 1.18
N ARG A 21 12.31 -4.61 0.03
CA ARG A 21 12.66 -5.43 -1.14
C ARG A 21 13.63 -4.72 -2.09
N GLY A 22 14.07 -3.52 -1.75
CA GLY A 22 14.97 -2.75 -2.59
C GLY A 22 14.36 -2.36 -3.93
N MET A 23 13.04 -2.22 -4.01
CA MET A 23 12.34 -1.89 -5.25
C MET A 23 12.25 -0.39 -5.45
N THR A 24 12.35 0.04 -6.70
CA THR A 24 12.00 1.41 -7.08
C THR A 24 10.47 1.52 -7.19
N VAL A 25 9.96 2.75 -7.19
CA VAL A 25 8.52 2.98 -7.43
C VAL A 25 8.08 2.44 -8.78
N ARG A 26 8.93 2.55 -9.80
CA ARG A 26 8.64 2.00 -11.14
C ARG A 26 8.54 0.49 -11.11
N GLU A 27 9.46 -0.17 -10.44
CA GLU A 27 9.43 -1.64 -10.30
C GLU A 27 8.18 -2.08 -9.56
N LEU A 28 7.81 -1.38 -8.49
CA LEU A 28 6.59 -1.68 -7.75
C LEU A 28 5.35 -1.48 -8.62
N THR A 29 5.30 -0.38 -9.37
CA THR A 29 4.19 -0.08 -10.27
C THR A 29 3.97 -1.22 -11.27
N SER A 30 5.05 -1.66 -11.91
CA SER A 30 5.02 -2.79 -12.85
C SER A 30 4.59 -4.08 -12.18
N ALA A 31 5.15 -4.39 -11.00
CA ALA A 31 4.83 -5.60 -10.27
C ALA A 31 3.35 -5.66 -9.86
N LEU A 32 2.75 -4.50 -9.60
CA LEU A 32 1.32 -4.41 -9.27
C LEU A 32 0.41 -4.39 -10.49
N GLY A 33 0.97 -4.35 -11.71
CA GLY A 33 0.20 -4.36 -12.93
C GLY A 33 -0.34 -3.01 -13.37
N TYR A 34 0.25 -1.92 -12.89
CA TYR A 34 -0.12 -0.56 -13.30
C TYR A 34 0.92 -0.01 -14.27
N THR A 35 0.55 1.05 -15.01
CA THR A 35 1.44 1.64 -16.01
C THR A 35 2.01 2.99 -15.60
N GLY A 36 1.29 3.75 -14.77
CA GLY A 36 1.73 5.09 -14.36
C GLY A 36 2.28 5.09 -12.94
N TYR A 37 3.58 5.34 -12.80
CA TYR A 37 4.19 5.34 -11.47
C TYR A 37 3.70 6.50 -10.59
N GLY A 38 3.17 7.56 -11.19
CA GLY A 38 2.62 8.68 -10.46
C GLY A 38 1.49 8.31 -9.52
N TYR A 39 0.67 7.33 -9.92
CA TYR A 39 -0.40 6.83 -9.07
C TYR A 39 0.16 6.17 -7.80
N ILE A 40 1.12 5.28 -7.96
CA ILE A 40 1.73 4.57 -6.80
C ILE A 40 2.49 5.56 -5.92
N HIS A 41 3.23 6.49 -6.52
CA HIS A 41 3.90 7.55 -5.77
C HIS A 41 2.89 8.36 -4.94
N GLY A 42 1.76 8.73 -5.54
CA GLY A 42 0.69 9.45 -4.85
C GLY A 42 0.09 8.67 -3.68
N ILE A 43 0.00 7.35 -3.81
CA ILE A 43 -0.43 6.47 -2.71
C ILE A 43 0.60 6.51 -1.57
N GLU A 44 1.88 6.36 -1.88
CA GLU A 44 2.93 6.32 -0.86
C GLU A 44 3.04 7.61 -0.05
N ILE A 45 2.82 8.74 -0.69
CA ILE A 45 2.90 10.04 0.01
C ILE A 45 1.58 10.49 0.62
N GLY A 46 0.54 9.67 0.52
CA GLY A 46 -0.77 9.95 1.12
C GLY A 46 -1.65 10.92 0.34
N LYS A 47 -1.26 11.26 -0.90
CA LYS A 47 -2.04 12.15 -1.75
C LYS A 47 -3.31 11.46 -2.29
N ASN A 48 -3.20 10.19 -2.62
CA ASN A 48 -4.30 9.38 -3.15
C ASN A 48 -4.67 8.29 -2.17
N LYS A 49 -5.96 7.96 -2.09
CA LYS A 49 -6.44 6.84 -1.29
C LYS A 49 -6.37 5.56 -2.11
N PRO A 50 -6.01 4.43 -1.49
CA PRO A 50 -5.95 3.17 -2.21
C PRO A 50 -7.35 2.68 -2.57
N THR A 51 -7.46 2.03 -3.72
CA THR A 51 -8.65 1.28 -4.08
C THR A 51 -8.59 -0.10 -3.42
N ALA A 52 -9.75 -0.75 -3.27
CA ALA A 52 -9.80 -2.11 -2.76
C ALA A 52 -8.95 -3.07 -3.62
N GLU A 53 -8.97 -2.88 -4.94
CA GLU A 53 -8.18 -3.70 -5.85
C GLU A 53 -6.68 -3.54 -5.63
N LEU A 54 -6.21 -2.31 -5.42
CA LEU A 54 -4.80 -2.06 -5.12
C LEU A 54 -4.40 -2.75 -3.81
N VAL A 55 -5.23 -2.63 -2.77
CA VAL A 55 -4.96 -3.26 -1.48
C VAL A 55 -4.78 -4.77 -1.65
N LEU A 56 -5.67 -5.40 -2.39
CA LEU A 56 -5.58 -6.85 -2.63
C LEU A 56 -4.29 -7.21 -3.38
N ARG A 57 -3.93 -6.45 -4.40
CA ARG A 57 -2.70 -6.69 -5.17
C ARG A 57 -1.46 -6.54 -4.30
N VAL A 58 -1.42 -5.54 -3.44
CA VAL A 58 -0.29 -5.33 -2.51
C VAL A 58 -0.19 -6.49 -1.53
N ALA A 59 -1.32 -6.92 -0.97
CA ALA A 59 -1.35 -8.04 -0.04
C ALA A 59 -0.79 -9.31 -0.68
N LEU A 60 -1.19 -9.59 -1.92
CA LEU A 60 -0.71 -10.78 -2.65
C LEU A 60 0.77 -10.67 -3.03
N LEU A 61 1.20 -9.49 -3.49
CA LEU A 61 2.59 -9.30 -3.90
C LEU A 61 3.57 -9.45 -2.75
N PHE A 62 3.24 -8.90 -1.59
CA PHE A 62 4.14 -8.89 -0.43
C PHE A 62 3.83 -9.97 0.59
N ASP A 63 2.84 -10.80 0.33
CA ASP A 63 2.42 -11.89 1.23
C ASP A 63 2.13 -11.37 2.65
N VAL A 64 1.35 -10.31 2.72
CA VAL A 64 0.82 -9.75 3.97
C VAL A 64 -0.70 -9.77 3.90
N SER A 65 -1.36 -9.67 5.05
CA SER A 65 -2.82 -9.63 5.07
C SER A 65 -3.35 -8.25 4.71
N THR A 66 -4.57 -8.20 4.22
CA THR A 66 -5.25 -6.92 3.99
C THR A 66 -5.45 -6.16 5.30
N ASP A 67 -5.67 -6.86 6.41
CA ASP A 67 -5.78 -6.24 7.73
C ASP A 67 -4.48 -5.53 8.13
N GLN A 68 -3.33 -6.17 7.91
CA GLN A 68 -2.03 -5.54 8.19
C GLN A 68 -1.86 -4.24 7.41
N LEU A 69 -2.37 -4.20 6.18
CA LEU A 69 -2.28 -3.01 5.33
C LEU A 69 -3.27 -1.93 5.74
N LEU A 70 -4.48 -2.31 6.15
CA LEU A 70 -5.59 -1.38 6.33
C LEU A 70 -5.76 -0.90 7.76
N ARG A 71 -5.41 -1.70 8.75
CA ARG A 71 -5.58 -1.34 10.15
C ARG A 71 -4.31 -0.65 10.65
N ASP A 72 -4.45 0.62 11.01
CA ASP A 72 -3.30 1.45 11.40
C ASP A 72 -2.54 0.89 12.62
N GLU A 73 -3.24 0.17 13.50
CA GLU A 73 -2.61 -0.41 14.69
C GLU A 73 -1.78 -1.66 14.40
N LEU A 74 -1.89 -2.25 13.21
CA LEU A 74 -1.11 -3.43 12.83
C LEU A 74 0.12 -3.02 12.01
N GLU A 75 1.17 -3.83 12.10
CA GLU A 75 2.41 -3.60 11.36
C GLU A 75 2.55 -4.60 10.21
N VAL A 76 3.31 -4.22 9.18
CA VAL A 76 3.61 -5.10 8.03
C VAL A 76 5.00 -5.72 8.12
N ALA A 77 5.79 -5.28 9.08
CA ALA A 77 7.16 -5.78 9.27
C ALA A 77 7.44 -6.03 10.74
#